data_352090c8df8e57abc30b50dbab49d826
#
_entry.id   352090c8df8e57abc30b50dbab49d826
#
_cell.length_a   1.000
_cell.length_b   1.000
_cell.length_c   1.000
_cell.angle_alpha   90.00
_cell.angle_beta   90.00
_cell.angle_gamma   90.00
#
_symmetry.space_group_name_H-M   'P 1'
#
loop_
_entity.id
_entity.type
_entity.pdbx_description
1 polymer ?
#
loop_
_entity_poly.entity_id
_entity_poly.type
_entity_poly.pdbx_seq_one_letter_code
_entity_poly.pdbx_strand_id
1 'polypeptide(L)'
;MHKTIVSPRDSSAGATTDDWLDLGRLAHVELTSEDPAHPIEAALEQPARAPGWRAAIPGPQTITLRFQTPQALRLIQLRFESAEARTQEFQLTCRRAGESEAREIVRQQFHFAPSGATVEEEDYHVDLRDVTELTLHLT
;
A
#
# COMPACT_ATOMS: atom_id res chain seq x y z
N MET A 1 12.72 5.15 5.55
CA MET A 1 11.52 5.55 4.80
C MET A 1 10.29 5.03 5.50
N HIS A 2 9.32 5.88 5.68
CA HIS A 2 8.03 5.51 6.24
C HIS A 2 7.02 5.33 5.14
N LYS A 3 6.12 4.36 5.29
CA LYS A 3 5.10 4.07 4.31
C LYS A 3 3.75 3.95 4.96
N THR A 4 2.74 4.38 4.21
CA THR A 4 1.36 4.17 4.59
C THR A 4 0.62 3.68 3.37
N ILE A 5 -0.03 2.53 3.47
CA ILE A 5 -0.93 2.03 2.45
C ILE A 5 -2.33 2.20 3.01
N VAL A 6 -3.10 3.08 2.37
CA VAL A 6 -4.47 3.31 2.77
C VAL A 6 -5.35 2.57 1.79
N SER A 7 -6.18 1.69 2.31
CA SER A 7 -6.88 0.75 1.47
C SER A 7 -7.94 1.38 0.60
N PRO A 8 -8.28 0.68 -0.47
CA PRO A 8 -9.33 1.09 -1.37
C PRO A 8 -10.71 1.00 -0.74
N ARG A 9 -11.62 1.72 -1.33
CA ARG A 9 -13.02 1.61 -1.00
C ARG A 9 -13.64 0.46 -1.74
N ASP A 10 -14.65 -0.13 -1.11
CA ASP A 10 -15.48 -1.13 -1.74
C ASP A 10 -16.84 -0.56 -2.16
N SER A 11 -17.15 0.67 -1.77
CA SER A 11 -18.44 1.29 -2.02
C SER A 11 -18.40 2.28 -3.15
N SER A 12 -19.49 2.38 -3.88
CA SER A 12 -19.65 3.35 -4.94
C SER A 12 -20.23 4.68 -4.48
N ALA A 13 -20.77 4.74 -3.29
CA ALA A 13 -21.47 5.91 -2.83
C ALA A 13 -20.60 6.74 -1.92
N GLY A 14 -20.47 8.02 -2.21
CA GLY A 14 -19.91 9.00 -1.32
C GLY A 14 -18.55 8.67 -0.70
N ALA A 15 -17.68 9.62 -0.68
CA ALA A 15 -16.35 9.44 -0.11
C ALA A 15 -16.39 9.71 1.38
N THR A 16 -16.64 8.69 2.16
CA THR A 16 -16.50 8.78 3.63
C THR A 16 -15.42 7.84 4.10
N THR A 17 -14.93 8.07 5.31
CA THR A 17 -13.93 7.19 5.92
C THR A 17 -14.48 5.79 6.15
N ASP A 18 -15.80 5.64 6.22
CA ASP A 18 -16.45 4.36 6.44
C ASP A 18 -16.39 3.46 5.20
N ASP A 19 -16.08 4.03 4.04
CA ASP A 19 -15.97 3.28 2.78
C ASP A 19 -14.64 2.54 2.64
N TRP A 20 -13.69 2.78 3.54
CA TRP A 20 -12.39 2.12 3.50
C TRP A 20 -12.48 0.71 4.05
N LEU A 21 -11.78 -0.22 3.41
CA LEU A 21 -11.71 -1.60 3.88
C LEU A 21 -10.98 -1.70 5.21
N ASP A 22 -11.51 -2.51 6.11
CA ASP A 22 -10.83 -2.85 7.35
C ASP A 22 -9.79 -3.93 7.07
N LEU A 23 -8.60 -3.51 6.67
CA LEU A 23 -7.54 -4.42 6.26
C LEU A 23 -7.06 -5.32 7.38
N GLY A 24 -7.08 -4.85 8.62
CA GLY A 24 -6.67 -5.66 9.76
C GLY A 24 -7.54 -6.89 9.93
N ARG A 25 -8.81 -6.80 9.52
CA ARG A 25 -9.76 -7.90 9.63
C ARG A 25 -9.87 -8.71 8.32
N LEU A 26 -9.78 -8.03 7.18
CA LEU A 26 -10.07 -8.64 5.88
C LEU A 26 -8.86 -9.26 5.20
N ALA A 27 -7.66 -8.91 5.61
CA ALA A 27 -6.45 -9.34 4.93
C ALA A 27 -5.44 -9.96 5.88
N HIS A 28 -4.73 -10.96 5.36
CA HIS A 28 -3.49 -11.45 5.95
C HIS A 28 -2.34 -10.72 5.26
N VAL A 29 -1.39 -10.21 6.04
CA VAL A 29 -0.27 -9.42 5.52
C VAL A 29 1.01 -10.24 5.55
N GLU A 30 1.67 -10.30 4.40
CA GLU A 30 3.02 -10.88 4.29
C GLU A 30 3.96 -9.76 3.86
N LEU A 31 5.09 -9.63 4.54
CA LEU A 31 6.04 -8.58 4.22
C LEU A 31 7.47 -9.06 4.43
N THR A 32 8.41 -8.42 3.73
CA THR A 32 9.81 -8.79 3.77
C THR A 32 10.43 -8.53 5.13
N SER A 33 10.13 -7.37 5.72
CA SER A 33 10.66 -6.99 7.03
C SER A 33 9.84 -5.86 7.65
N GLU A 34 10.05 -5.65 8.93
CA GLU A 34 9.41 -4.53 9.62
C GLU A 34 10.24 -4.15 10.83
N ASP A 35 10.45 -2.83 11.00
CA ASP A 35 11.05 -2.28 12.20
C ASP A 35 10.00 -2.40 13.33
N PRO A 36 10.35 -3.02 14.48
CA PRO A 36 9.38 -3.17 15.57
C PRO A 36 8.77 -1.87 16.07
N ALA A 37 9.48 -0.76 15.92
CA ALA A 37 8.94 0.56 16.29
C ALA A 37 8.01 1.13 15.22
N HIS A 38 7.96 0.53 14.03
CA HIS A 38 7.17 1.01 12.89
C HIS A 38 6.48 -0.18 12.21
N PRO A 39 5.52 -0.83 12.89
CA PRO A 39 4.88 -2.03 12.34
C PRO A 39 3.90 -1.68 11.22
N ILE A 40 3.63 -2.68 10.39
CA ILE A 40 2.73 -2.49 9.24
C ILE A 40 1.31 -2.12 9.68
N GLU A 41 0.87 -2.53 10.85
CA GLU A 41 -0.44 -2.18 11.37
C GLU A 41 -0.63 -0.66 11.43
N ALA A 42 0.42 0.08 11.74
CA ALA A 42 0.35 1.54 11.81
C ALA A 42 0.08 2.16 10.43
N ALA A 43 0.46 1.49 9.35
CA ALA A 43 0.22 1.95 7.99
C ALA A 43 -1.16 1.56 7.47
N LEU A 44 -1.72 0.47 7.98
CA LEU A 44 -2.96 -0.10 7.44
C LEU A 44 -4.22 0.32 8.19
N GLU A 45 -4.08 0.88 9.37
CA GLU A 45 -5.21 1.34 10.17
C GLU A 45 -5.85 2.59 9.58
N GLN A 46 -7.13 2.79 9.87
CA GLN A 46 -7.90 3.96 9.43
C GLN A 46 -8.34 4.81 10.61
N PRO A 47 -7.92 6.09 10.69
CA PRO A 47 -6.89 6.70 9.83
C PRO A 47 -5.51 6.12 10.12
N ALA A 48 -4.64 6.14 9.13
CA ALA A 48 -3.29 5.65 9.29
C ALA A 48 -2.55 6.46 10.35
N ARG A 49 -1.79 5.76 11.20
CA ARG A 49 -1.02 6.41 12.26
C ARG A 49 0.39 6.75 11.77
N ALA A 50 0.84 7.94 12.10
CA ALA A 50 2.25 8.26 11.94
C ALA A 50 3.02 7.59 13.10
N PRO A 51 4.19 6.99 12.84
CA PRO A 51 5.02 7.10 11.64
C PRO A 51 4.75 6.08 10.53
N GLY A 52 3.77 5.20 10.63
CA GLY A 52 3.53 4.18 9.62
C GLY A 52 4.54 3.03 9.66
N TRP A 53 4.67 2.32 8.54
CA TRP A 53 5.58 1.18 8.43
C TRP A 53 6.97 1.61 7.99
N ARG A 54 7.99 0.88 8.49
CA ARG A 54 9.37 1.04 8.08
C ARG A 54 10.03 -0.33 7.96
N ALA A 55 10.87 -0.51 6.93
CA ALA A 55 11.64 -1.72 6.75
C ALA A 55 12.70 -1.87 7.85
N ALA A 56 12.97 -3.10 8.26
CA ALA A 56 14.03 -3.40 9.22
C ALA A 56 15.39 -3.60 8.56
N ILE A 57 15.39 -3.93 7.26
CA ILE A 57 16.61 -4.22 6.51
C ILE A 57 16.62 -3.43 5.21
N PRO A 58 17.79 -3.10 4.66
CA PRO A 58 17.87 -2.44 3.37
C PRO A 58 17.55 -3.40 2.23
N GLY A 59 17.39 -2.85 1.03
CA GLY A 59 17.15 -3.63 -0.17
C GLY A 59 15.68 -3.70 -0.54
N PRO A 60 15.34 -4.47 -1.58
CA PRO A 60 13.95 -4.58 -2.03
C PRO A 60 13.03 -5.12 -0.95
N GLN A 61 11.83 -4.55 -0.88
CA GLN A 61 10.80 -4.93 0.08
C GLN A 61 9.51 -5.23 -0.65
N THR A 62 8.77 -6.21 -0.16
CA THR A 62 7.42 -6.47 -0.64
C THR A 62 6.44 -6.50 0.52
N ILE A 63 5.24 -5.99 0.27
CA ILE A 63 4.12 -6.07 1.21
C ILE A 63 2.95 -6.63 0.42
N THR A 64 2.46 -7.78 0.82
CA THR A 64 1.33 -8.45 0.16
C THR A 64 0.14 -8.52 1.10
N LEU A 65 -1.00 -8.05 0.61
CA LEU A 65 -2.28 -8.20 1.29
C LEU A 65 -3.02 -9.36 0.63
N ARG A 66 -3.29 -10.41 1.40
CA ARG A 66 -4.10 -11.55 0.96
C ARG A 66 -5.47 -11.43 1.58
N PHE A 67 -6.46 -11.17 0.76
CA PHE A 67 -7.83 -11.01 1.25
C PHE A 67 -8.47 -12.37 1.54
N GLN A 68 -9.17 -12.47 2.66
CA GLN A 68 -9.88 -13.68 3.03
C GLN A 68 -10.99 -14.02 2.04
N THR A 69 -11.63 -12.99 1.50
CA THR A 69 -12.61 -13.12 0.43
C THR A 69 -12.27 -12.11 -0.66
N PRO A 70 -12.58 -12.38 -1.93
CA PRO A 70 -12.30 -11.44 -3.00
C PRO A 70 -12.95 -10.08 -2.74
N GLN A 71 -12.22 -9.01 -3.07
CA GLN A 71 -12.66 -7.63 -2.82
C GLN A 71 -12.75 -6.84 -4.11
N ALA A 72 -13.66 -5.89 -4.15
CA ALA A 72 -13.73 -4.89 -5.21
C ALA A 72 -12.95 -3.66 -4.75
N LEU A 73 -12.04 -3.18 -5.58
CA LEU A 73 -11.19 -2.04 -5.27
C LEU A 73 -11.48 -0.89 -6.22
N ARG A 74 -11.66 0.31 -5.67
CA ARG A 74 -11.95 1.51 -6.46
C ARG A 74 -10.95 2.62 -6.29
N LEU A 75 -10.33 2.71 -5.11
CA LEU A 75 -9.33 3.72 -4.82
C LEU A 75 -8.22 3.10 -3.99
N ILE A 76 -6.99 3.29 -4.43
CA ILE A 76 -5.80 2.88 -3.70
C ILE A 76 -4.99 4.13 -3.40
N GLN A 77 -4.72 4.37 -2.13
CA GLN A 77 -3.89 5.50 -1.71
C GLN A 77 -2.57 4.99 -1.14
N LEU A 78 -1.50 5.64 -1.57
CA LEU A 78 -0.16 5.37 -1.08
C LEU A 78 0.45 6.66 -0.58
N ARG A 79 1.11 6.60 0.57
CA ARG A 79 1.83 7.73 1.11
C ARG A 79 3.20 7.28 1.60
N PHE A 80 4.23 7.93 1.09
CA PHE A 80 5.62 7.64 1.45
C PHE A 80 6.28 8.89 1.96
N GLU A 81 7.11 8.75 3.00
CA GLU A 81 7.92 9.84 3.53
C GLU A 81 9.37 9.43 3.61
N SER A 82 10.26 10.34 3.25
CA SER A 82 11.69 10.16 3.45
C SER A 82 12.35 11.51 3.69
N ALA A 83 13.13 11.60 4.76
CA ALA A 83 13.93 12.78 5.04
C ALA A 83 15.30 12.74 4.37
N GLU A 84 15.61 11.66 3.67
CA GLU A 84 16.90 11.46 3.02
C GLU A 84 16.77 11.61 1.51
N ALA A 85 17.83 12.10 0.86
CA ALA A 85 17.90 12.15 -0.60
C ALA A 85 17.98 10.70 -1.12
N ARG A 86 16.96 10.29 -1.86
CA ARG A 86 16.91 8.93 -2.42
C ARG A 86 15.91 8.85 -3.54
N THR A 87 16.14 7.89 -4.41
CA THR A 87 15.17 7.51 -5.44
C THR A 87 14.49 6.23 -5.01
N GLN A 88 13.17 6.21 -5.10
CA GLN A 88 12.38 5.03 -4.81
C GLN A 88 11.55 4.68 -6.04
N GLU A 89 11.57 3.41 -6.40
CA GLU A 89 10.64 2.87 -7.37
C GLU A 89 9.67 1.94 -6.64
N PHE A 90 8.39 2.03 -6.97
CA PHE A 90 7.43 1.04 -6.50
C PHE A 90 6.63 0.49 -7.67
N GLN A 91 6.17 -0.73 -7.50
CA GLN A 91 5.27 -1.41 -8.41
C GLN A 91 4.12 -1.97 -7.59
N LEU A 92 2.91 -1.70 -8.03
CA LEU A 92 1.71 -2.24 -7.41
C LEU A 92 1.11 -3.27 -8.33
N THR A 93 0.90 -4.47 -7.83
CA THR A 93 0.33 -5.58 -8.60
C THR A 93 -0.87 -6.16 -7.87
N CYS A 94 -1.77 -6.77 -8.61
CA CYS A 94 -2.90 -7.48 -8.02
C CYS A 94 -3.13 -8.81 -8.72
N ARG A 95 -3.72 -9.74 -7.98
CA ARG A 95 -4.21 -11.00 -8.52
C ARG A 95 -5.70 -11.12 -8.21
N ARG A 96 -6.46 -11.54 -9.18
CA ARG A 96 -7.91 -11.72 -9.08
C ARG A 96 -8.24 -13.20 -8.94
N ALA A 97 -9.44 -13.49 -8.42
CA ALA A 97 -9.91 -14.85 -8.30
C ALA A 97 -9.88 -15.55 -9.65
N GLY A 98 -9.37 -16.78 -9.67
CA GLY A 98 -9.24 -17.57 -10.89
C GLY A 98 -8.02 -17.26 -11.74
N GLU A 99 -7.25 -16.25 -11.40
CA GLU A 99 -6.01 -15.90 -12.11
C GLU A 99 -4.80 -16.51 -11.42
N SER A 100 -3.89 -17.07 -12.21
CA SER A 100 -2.65 -17.66 -11.66
C SER A 100 -1.52 -16.65 -11.57
N GLU A 101 -1.60 -15.55 -12.31
CA GLU A 101 -0.56 -14.53 -12.35
C GLU A 101 -1.07 -13.18 -11.89
N ALA A 102 -0.18 -12.42 -11.26
CA ALA A 102 -0.47 -11.05 -10.86
C ALA A 102 -0.36 -10.12 -12.06
N ARG A 103 -1.15 -9.04 -12.04
CA ARG A 103 -1.12 -7.99 -13.05
C ARG A 103 -0.60 -6.70 -12.45
N GLU A 104 0.19 -5.97 -13.22
CA GLU A 104 0.65 -4.66 -12.79
C GLU A 104 -0.49 -3.65 -12.85
N ILE A 105 -0.67 -2.90 -11.75
CA ILE A 105 -1.59 -1.78 -11.70
C ILE A 105 -0.83 -0.51 -12.10
N VAL A 106 0.34 -0.29 -11.46
CA VAL A 106 1.14 0.90 -11.69
C VAL A 106 2.59 0.62 -11.31
N ARG A 107 3.50 1.32 -11.96
CA ARG A 107 4.91 1.38 -11.59
C ARG A 107 5.32 2.85 -11.62
N GLN A 108 5.97 3.33 -10.56
CA GLN A 108 6.31 4.73 -10.44
C GLN A 108 7.63 4.92 -9.71
N GLN A 109 8.35 5.97 -10.11
CA GLN A 109 9.61 6.35 -9.51
C GLN A 109 9.46 7.74 -8.90
N PHE A 110 10.09 7.96 -7.77
CA PHE A 110 10.05 9.24 -7.07
C PHE A 110 11.41 9.56 -6.47
N HIS A 111 11.81 10.83 -6.57
CA HIS A 111 13.06 11.32 -6.00
C HIS A 111 12.76 12.14 -4.75
N PHE A 112 13.18 11.61 -3.60
CA PHE A 112 13.07 12.35 -2.35
C PHE A 112 14.29 13.25 -2.17
N ALA A 113 14.06 14.48 -1.69
CA ALA A 113 15.11 15.45 -1.42
C ALA A 113 14.82 16.17 -0.10
N PRO A 114 15.80 16.29 0.83
CA PRO A 114 15.55 16.89 2.14
C PRO A 114 15.08 18.34 2.08
N SER A 115 15.48 19.08 1.03
CA SER A 115 15.12 20.50 0.87
C SER A 115 13.83 20.71 0.09
N GLY A 116 13.17 19.66 -0.33
CA GLY A 116 11.98 19.80 -1.18
C GLY A 116 11.01 18.65 -1.00
N ALA A 117 11.09 17.64 -1.88
CA ALA A 117 10.13 16.55 -1.93
C ALA A 117 10.45 15.49 -0.87
N THR A 118 9.83 15.61 0.32
CA THR A 118 9.97 14.62 1.40
C THR A 118 8.77 13.71 1.52
N VAL A 119 7.70 13.98 0.80
CA VAL A 119 6.46 13.20 0.84
C VAL A 119 6.01 12.92 -0.59
N GLU A 120 5.67 11.68 -0.86
CA GLU A 120 4.98 11.27 -2.08
C GLU A 120 3.59 10.76 -1.70
N GLU A 121 2.54 11.35 -2.28
CA GLU A 121 1.17 10.91 -2.11
C GLU A 121 0.59 10.58 -3.47
N GLU A 122 0.01 9.39 -3.59
CA GLU A 122 -0.56 8.91 -4.84
C GLU A 122 -1.95 8.33 -4.60
N ASP A 123 -2.89 8.74 -5.43
CA ASP A 123 -4.24 8.22 -5.44
C ASP A 123 -4.49 7.56 -6.79
N TYR A 124 -4.79 6.26 -6.76
CA TYR A 124 -5.09 5.51 -7.98
C TYR A 124 -6.57 5.11 -7.98
N HIS A 125 -7.31 5.71 -8.90
CA HIS A 125 -8.71 5.33 -9.12
C HIS A 125 -8.71 4.12 -10.05
N VAL A 126 -9.25 3.02 -9.56
CA VAL A 126 -9.25 1.74 -10.27
C VAL A 126 -10.67 1.18 -10.30
N ASP A 127 -10.89 0.21 -11.15
CA ASP A 127 -12.12 -0.59 -11.15
C ASP A 127 -11.68 -2.05 -11.21
N LEU A 128 -11.31 -2.58 -10.06
CA LEU A 128 -10.82 -3.94 -9.93
C LEU A 128 -11.83 -4.76 -9.14
N ARG A 129 -12.20 -5.91 -9.67
CA ARG A 129 -13.16 -6.81 -9.05
C ARG A 129 -12.52 -8.15 -8.75
N ASP A 130 -13.02 -8.81 -7.72
CA ASP A 130 -12.59 -10.15 -7.34
C ASP A 130 -11.09 -10.20 -7.02
N VAL A 131 -10.56 -9.17 -6.39
CA VAL A 131 -9.15 -9.11 -6.02
C VAL A 131 -8.90 -9.99 -4.81
N THR A 132 -7.96 -10.93 -4.95
CA THR A 132 -7.55 -11.84 -3.87
C THR A 132 -6.23 -11.43 -3.25
N GLU A 133 -5.36 -10.77 -4.01
CA GLU A 133 -4.07 -10.28 -3.51
C GLU A 133 -3.74 -8.90 -4.08
N LEU A 134 -3.14 -8.08 -3.24
CA LEU A 134 -2.58 -6.80 -3.63
C LEU A 134 -1.15 -6.74 -3.10
N THR A 135 -0.17 -6.50 -3.97
CA THR A 135 1.23 -6.48 -3.57
C THR A 135 1.89 -5.17 -3.95
N LEU A 136 2.61 -4.60 -3.00
CA LEU A 136 3.47 -3.45 -3.20
C LEU A 136 4.92 -3.92 -3.20
N HIS A 137 5.62 -3.68 -4.30
CA HIS A 137 7.04 -3.95 -4.46
C HIS A 137 7.81 -2.64 -4.40
N LEU A 138 8.85 -2.59 -3.58
CA LEU A 138 9.66 -1.39 -3.37
C LEU A 138 11.12 -1.68 -3.66
N THR A 139 11.76 -0.80 -4.39
CA THR A 139 13.19 -0.88 -4.67
C THR A 139 13.88 0.47 -4.48
#